data_535458623298176ffec579d7c1bc2d1a
#
_entry.id   535458623298176ffec579d7c1bc2d1a
#
_cell.length_a   1.000
_cell.length_b   1.000
_cell.length_c   1.000
_cell.angle_alpha   90.00
_cell.angle_beta   90.00
_cell.angle_gamma   90.00
#
_symmetry.space_group_name_H-M   'P 1'
#
loop_
_entity.id
_entity.type
_entity.pdbx_description
1 polymer ?
#
loop_
_entity_poly.entity_id
_entity_poly.type
_entity_poly.pdbx_seq_one_letter_code
_entity_poly.pdbx_strand_id
1 'polypeptide(L)'
;MTQSNDSPTPHAAWAVFVDFDGTITDLDTFDILVKRFAGDDAWRRTEIGLDDGSMTLRDVLQLQASYVRGTFAEVAAILRSEIAIDPTFAAFVATCRRRGIPVTIVSSGIAPIIADRLDEIGLGDLPIIANEIDVSPAGWAIRFRDADGNGTDKAAIVCAAKASGTRTMFFGDGRSDYAAAIEADRCFAKSGLALERYLRDRGVPFAAFASFGEIDLDRVTDDYEAVTSRTPDAATGS
;
A
#
# COMPACT_ATOMS: atom_id res chain seq x y z
N MET A 1 7.96 -35.96 -39.56
CA MET A 1 7.30 -34.66 -39.33
C MET A 1 6.93 -34.63 -37.88
N THR A 2 7.81 -34.13 -37.05
CA THR A 2 7.61 -33.93 -35.60
C THR A 2 7.02 -32.53 -35.41
N GLN A 3 5.75 -32.47 -35.05
CA GLN A 3 5.11 -31.20 -34.64
C GLN A 3 5.69 -30.83 -33.29
N SER A 4 6.43 -29.73 -33.23
CA SER A 4 6.83 -29.06 -32.00
C SER A 4 5.55 -28.52 -31.32
N ASN A 5 5.21 -29.10 -30.18
CA ASN A 5 4.11 -28.65 -29.33
C ASN A 5 4.63 -27.47 -28.51
N ASP A 6 4.70 -26.29 -29.14
CA ASP A 6 5.00 -25.03 -28.43
C ASP A 6 3.72 -24.60 -27.67
N SER A 7 3.50 -25.19 -26.50
CA SER A 7 2.55 -24.65 -25.56
C SER A 7 3.12 -23.32 -25.05
N PRO A 8 2.40 -22.19 -25.18
CA PRO A 8 2.88 -20.93 -24.65
C PRO A 8 3.12 -21.08 -23.14
N THR A 9 4.32 -20.71 -22.70
CA THR A 9 4.65 -20.65 -21.27
C THR A 9 3.57 -19.78 -20.60
N PRO A 10 2.89 -20.26 -19.55
CA PRO A 10 1.88 -19.45 -18.90
C PRO A 10 2.55 -18.17 -18.40
N HIS A 11 2.10 -17.01 -18.90
CA HIS A 11 2.54 -15.71 -18.39
C HIS A 11 2.28 -15.66 -16.90
N ALA A 12 3.31 -15.31 -16.12
CA ALA A 12 3.15 -15.21 -14.66
C ALA A 12 2.04 -14.20 -14.35
N ALA A 13 1.06 -14.62 -13.55
CA ALA A 13 -0.06 -13.77 -13.16
C ALA A 13 0.46 -12.57 -12.36
N TRP A 14 -0.13 -11.40 -12.56
CA TRP A 14 0.14 -10.20 -11.78
C TRP A 14 -0.80 -10.09 -10.58
N ALA A 15 -0.32 -9.47 -9.49
CA ALA A 15 -1.13 -9.01 -8.37
C ALA A 15 -0.72 -7.58 -7.99
N VAL A 16 -1.70 -6.79 -7.56
CA VAL A 16 -1.53 -5.41 -7.14
C VAL A 16 -1.73 -5.32 -5.64
N PHE A 17 -0.75 -4.72 -4.95
CA PHE A 17 -0.79 -4.38 -3.54
C PHE A 17 -0.76 -2.86 -3.40
N VAL A 18 -1.71 -2.30 -2.66
CA VAL A 18 -1.88 -0.84 -2.55
C VAL A 18 -1.94 -0.46 -1.08
N ASP A 19 -1.10 0.50 -0.68
CA ASP A 19 -1.27 1.18 0.61
C ASP A 19 -2.51 2.07 0.58
N PHE A 20 -3.03 2.44 1.77
CA PHE A 20 -4.25 3.21 1.88
C PHE A 20 -3.99 4.68 2.18
N ASP A 21 -3.46 4.98 3.38
CA ASP A 21 -3.25 6.33 3.87
C ASP A 21 -2.15 7.06 3.07
N GLY A 22 -2.44 8.24 2.54
CA GLY A 22 -1.50 8.98 1.69
C GLY A 22 -1.34 8.45 0.26
N THR A 23 -1.81 7.23 -0.03
CA THR A 23 -1.72 6.58 -1.35
C THR A 23 -3.06 6.59 -2.07
N ILE A 24 -4.10 5.97 -1.51
CA ILE A 24 -5.49 6.02 -2.01
C ILE A 24 -6.16 7.29 -1.50
N THR A 25 -5.88 7.69 -0.28
CA THR A 25 -6.35 8.94 0.33
C THR A 25 -5.34 10.06 0.11
N ASP A 26 -5.80 11.29 0.20
CA ASP A 26 -4.96 12.50 0.12
C ASP A 26 -4.24 12.83 1.44
N LEU A 27 -4.74 12.32 2.57
CA LEU A 27 -4.22 12.56 3.91
C LEU A 27 -4.15 11.25 4.71
N ASP A 28 -3.29 11.25 5.74
CA ASP A 28 -3.20 10.15 6.69
C ASP A 28 -4.34 10.21 7.72
N THR A 29 -4.98 9.06 7.93
CA THR A 29 -6.11 8.89 8.86
C THR A 29 -5.75 9.27 10.28
N PHE A 30 -4.61 8.76 10.79
CA PHE A 30 -4.21 9.04 12.16
C PHE A 30 -3.71 10.46 12.37
N ASP A 31 -3.10 11.08 11.37
CA ASP A 31 -2.72 12.50 11.41
C ASP A 31 -3.93 13.38 11.68
N ILE A 32 -5.02 13.16 10.97
CA ILE A 32 -6.29 13.89 11.16
C ILE A 32 -6.84 13.64 12.56
N LEU A 33 -6.90 12.37 12.99
CA LEU A 33 -7.47 12.03 14.29
C LEU A 33 -6.67 12.60 15.46
N VAL A 34 -5.33 12.52 15.40
CA VAL A 34 -4.49 13.08 16.48
C VAL A 34 -4.62 14.59 16.55
N LYS A 35 -4.54 15.29 15.44
CA LYS A 35 -4.73 16.75 15.39
C LYS A 35 -6.09 17.15 15.94
N ARG A 36 -7.14 16.40 15.64
CA ARG A 36 -8.51 16.63 16.10
C ARG A 36 -8.71 16.40 17.59
N PHE A 37 -8.15 15.30 18.14
CA PHE A 37 -8.41 14.87 19.52
C PHE A 37 -7.34 15.31 20.52
N ALA A 38 -6.11 15.53 20.09
CA ALA A 38 -4.98 15.85 20.95
C ALA A 38 -4.19 17.11 20.52
N GLY A 39 -4.49 17.67 19.36
CA GLY A 39 -3.88 18.89 18.82
C GLY A 39 -2.53 18.68 18.12
N ASP A 40 -2.09 19.73 17.45
CA ASP A 40 -0.87 19.71 16.62
C ASP A 40 0.41 19.36 17.40
N ASP A 41 0.50 19.74 18.68
CA ASP A 41 1.67 19.44 19.49
C ASP A 41 1.80 17.94 19.82
N ALA A 42 0.68 17.24 19.96
CA ALA A 42 0.68 15.80 20.14
C ALA A 42 1.13 15.10 18.85
N TRP A 43 0.58 15.53 17.72
CA TRP A 43 0.99 15.04 16.41
C TRP A 43 2.49 15.27 16.16
N ARG A 44 3.01 16.49 16.35
CA ARG A 44 4.45 16.78 16.18
C ARG A 44 5.35 15.89 17.04
N ARG A 45 4.96 15.59 18.27
CA ARG A 45 5.75 14.70 19.15
C ARG A 45 5.85 13.28 18.58
N THR A 46 4.78 12.77 17.99
CA THR A 46 4.81 11.45 17.36
C THR A 46 5.69 11.45 16.11
N GLU A 47 5.62 12.50 15.29
CA GLU A 47 6.49 12.65 14.10
C GLU A 47 7.97 12.74 14.48
N ILE A 48 8.31 13.57 15.49
CA ILE A 48 9.70 13.67 15.97
C ILE A 48 10.20 12.32 16.49
N GLY A 49 9.40 11.59 17.28
CA GLY A 49 9.79 10.28 17.79
C GLY A 49 10.03 9.25 16.70
N LEU A 50 9.25 9.32 15.61
CA LEU A 50 9.44 8.48 14.45
C LEU A 50 10.69 8.88 13.64
N ASP A 51 10.95 10.19 13.51
CA ASP A 51 12.07 10.74 12.75
C ASP A 51 13.42 10.48 13.41
N ASP A 52 13.52 10.63 14.74
CA ASP A 52 14.73 10.40 15.49
C ASP A 52 14.95 8.94 15.90
N GLY A 53 13.97 8.07 15.61
CA GLY A 53 14.02 6.63 15.88
C GLY A 53 13.80 6.27 17.34
N SER A 54 13.35 7.20 18.20
CA SER A 54 13.00 6.92 19.60
C SER A 54 11.68 6.17 19.74
N MET A 55 10.85 6.17 18.69
CA MET A 55 9.61 5.42 18.57
C MET A 55 9.58 4.62 17.27
N THR A 56 9.05 3.40 17.31
CA THR A 56 8.66 2.67 16.09
C THR A 56 7.34 3.22 15.57
N LEU A 57 7.01 2.95 14.29
CA LEU A 57 5.67 3.29 13.76
C LEU A 57 4.56 2.63 14.58
N ARG A 58 4.78 1.39 15.06
CA ARG A 58 3.87 0.69 15.95
C ARG A 58 3.61 1.45 17.25
N ASP A 59 4.67 2.00 17.88
CA ASP A 59 4.54 2.80 19.10
C ASP A 59 3.76 4.09 18.85
N VAL A 60 4.05 4.74 17.73
CA VAL A 60 3.37 5.96 17.27
C VAL A 60 1.89 5.68 17.06
N LEU A 61 1.54 4.67 16.26
CA LEU A 61 0.15 4.31 15.96
C LEU A 61 -0.64 3.96 17.24
N GLN A 62 -0.05 3.20 18.17
CA GLN A 62 -0.70 2.87 19.44
C GLN A 62 -0.93 4.12 20.31
N LEU A 63 0.04 5.03 20.37
CA LEU A 63 -0.10 6.29 21.08
C LEU A 63 -1.17 7.17 20.43
N GLN A 64 -1.17 7.30 19.13
CA GLN A 64 -2.14 8.08 18.37
C GLN A 64 -3.56 7.54 18.57
N ALA A 65 -3.76 6.23 18.49
CA ALA A 65 -5.06 5.60 18.75
C ALA A 65 -5.56 5.90 20.18
N SER A 66 -4.67 5.95 21.16
CA SER A 66 -5.03 6.24 22.54
C SER A 66 -5.60 7.65 22.76
N TYR A 67 -5.40 8.58 21.84
CA TYR A 67 -5.99 9.92 21.88
C TYR A 67 -7.41 9.97 21.33
N VAL A 68 -7.79 9.03 20.47
CA VAL A 68 -9.09 9.03 19.80
C VAL A 68 -10.21 8.79 20.81
N ARG A 69 -11.26 9.60 20.75
CA ARG A 69 -12.46 9.51 21.60
C ARG A 69 -13.70 9.42 20.72
N GLY A 70 -14.71 8.76 21.25
CA GLY A 70 -15.98 8.59 20.57
C GLY A 70 -16.19 7.20 19.99
N THR A 71 -17.34 7.00 19.43
CA THR A 71 -17.75 5.78 18.75
C THR A 71 -17.09 5.67 17.39
N PHE A 72 -17.04 4.46 16.83
CA PHE A 72 -16.57 4.25 15.47
C PHE A 72 -17.34 5.12 14.45
N ALA A 73 -18.67 5.21 14.58
CA ALA A 73 -19.51 5.98 13.65
C ALA A 73 -19.18 7.49 13.66
N GLU A 74 -18.90 8.06 14.84
CA GLU A 74 -18.51 9.48 14.98
C GLU A 74 -17.16 9.73 14.31
N VAL A 75 -16.18 8.85 14.56
CA VAL A 75 -14.84 8.98 13.97
C VAL A 75 -14.88 8.76 12.46
N ALA A 76 -15.60 7.76 11.97
CA ALA A 76 -15.80 7.53 10.55
C ALA A 76 -16.43 8.75 9.84
N ALA A 77 -17.42 9.41 10.49
CA ALA A 77 -18.03 10.62 9.93
C ALA A 77 -17.03 11.78 9.83
N ILE A 78 -16.13 11.96 10.82
CA ILE A 78 -15.04 12.94 10.74
C ILE A 78 -14.14 12.65 9.54
N LEU A 79 -13.67 11.41 9.41
CA LEU A 79 -12.75 11.02 8.34
C LEU A 79 -13.38 11.18 6.95
N ARG A 80 -14.68 10.89 6.79
CA ARG A 80 -15.40 11.13 5.52
C ARG A 80 -15.45 12.60 5.13
N SER A 81 -15.49 13.50 6.11
CA SER A 81 -15.55 14.94 5.84
C SER A 81 -14.20 15.58 5.59
N GLU A 82 -13.11 14.99 6.07
CA GLU A 82 -11.78 15.60 6.07
C GLU A 82 -10.78 14.94 5.12
N ILE A 83 -11.00 13.69 4.71
CA ILE A 83 -10.09 12.91 3.85
C ILE A 83 -10.78 12.59 2.53
N ALA A 84 -10.17 12.94 1.42
CA ALA A 84 -10.64 12.57 0.10
C ALA A 84 -9.99 11.26 -0.39
N ILE A 85 -10.77 10.45 -1.11
CA ILE A 85 -10.26 9.29 -1.85
C ILE A 85 -9.94 9.73 -3.28
N ASP A 86 -8.84 9.23 -3.85
CA ASP A 86 -8.52 9.46 -5.26
C ASP A 86 -9.71 9.03 -6.14
N PRO A 87 -10.36 9.97 -6.85
CA PRO A 87 -11.59 9.67 -7.61
C PRO A 87 -11.35 8.71 -8.78
N THR A 88 -10.08 8.46 -9.13
CA THR A 88 -9.70 7.57 -10.24
C THR A 88 -9.42 6.14 -9.76
N PHE A 89 -9.34 5.91 -8.44
CA PHE A 89 -9.00 4.60 -7.90
C PHE A 89 -10.03 3.51 -8.26
N ALA A 90 -11.33 3.83 -8.21
CA ALA A 90 -12.37 2.86 -8.59
C ALA A 90 -12.25 2.42 -10.07
N ALA A 91 -11.92 3.33 -10.97
CA ALA A 91 -11.70 3.02 -12.38
C ALA A 91 -10.44 2.17 -12.61
N PHE A 92 -9.37 2.42 -11.85
CA PHE A 92 -8.16 1.60 -11.84
C PHE A 92 -8.46 0.17 -11.40
N VAL A 93 -9.17 -0.02 -10.27
CA VAL A 93 -9.60 -1.35 -9.78
C VAL A 93 -10.46 -2.06 -10.82
N ALA A 94 -11.42 -1.36 -11.44
CA ALA A 94 -12.23 -1.94 -12.50
C ALA A 94 -11.39 -2.41 -13.70
N THR A 95 -10.31 -1.69 -14.02
CA THR A 95 -9.38 -2.09 -15.09
C THR A 95 -8.56 -3.33 -14.68
N CYS A 96 -8.06 -3.39 -13.44
CA CYS A 96 -7.41 -4.58 -12.92
C CYS A 96 -8.33 -5.81 -12.98
N ARG A 97 -9.60 -5.67 -12.55
CA ARG A 97 -10.58 -6.76 -12.58
C ARG A 97 -10.85 -7.28 -13.98
N ARG A 98 -11.01 -6.38 -14.97
CA ARG A 98 -11.20 -6.80 -16.38
C ARG A 98 -10.03 -7.61 -16.93
N ARG A 99 -8.83 -7.43 -16.38
CA ARG A 99 -7.60 -8.14 -16.76
C ARG A 99 -7.31 -9.37 -15.90
N GLY A 100 -8.17 -9.67 -14.93
CA GLY A 100 -7.94 -10.75 -13.99
C GLY A 100 -6.78 -10.49 -13.01
N ILE A 101 -6.41 -9.22 -12.79
CA ILE A 101 -5.35 -8.82 -11.86
C ILE A 101 -6.01 -8.54 -10.50
N PRO A 102 -5.76 -9.37 -9.46
CA PRO A 102 -6.28 -9.11 -8.13
C PRO A 102 -5.64 -7.87 -7.50
N VAL A 103 -6.45 -7.10 -6.78
CA VAL A 103 -6.03 -5.93 -6.01
C VAL A 103 -6.26 -6.22 -4.54
N THR A 104 -5.24 -6.01 -3.71
CA THR A 104 -5.30 -6.16 -2.25
C THR A 104 -4.81 -4.88 -1.59
N ILE A 105 -5.58 -4.37 -0.63
CA ILE A 105 -5.14 -3.25 0.21
C ILE A 105 -4.23 -3.78 1.31
N VAL A 106 -3.04 -3.17 1.47
CA VAL A 106 -2.05 -3.58 2.48
C VAL A 106 -1.60 -2.33 3.24
N SER A 107 -2.12 -2.14 4.45
CA SER A 107 -1.93 -0.90 5.20
C SER A 107 -1.46 -1.15 6.63
N SER A 108 -0.70 -0.21 7.18
CA SER A 108 -0.42 -0.11 8.62
C SER A 108 -1.55 0.57 9.39
N GLY A 109 -2.56 1.08 8.71
CA GLY A 109 -3.77 1.67 9.27
C GLY A 109 -4.77 0.62 9.81
N ILE A 110 -6.04 1.01 9.89
CA ILE A 110 -7.11 0.28 10.58
C ILE A 110 -8.11 -0.30 9.59
N ALA A 111 -8.22 -1.63 9.54
CA ALA A 111 -9.06 -2.34 8.57
C ALA A 111 -10.54 -1.90 8.59
N PRO A 112 -11.24 -1.75 9.71
CA PRO A 112 -12.61 -1.22 9.72
C PRO A 112 -12.76 0.18 9.12
N ILE A 113 -11.78 1.08 9.32
CA ILE A 113 -11.80 2.42 8.71
C ILE A 113 -11.62 2.32 7.21
N ILE A 114 -10.65 1.53 6.76
CA ILE A 114 -10.38 1.31 5.34
C ILE A 114 -11.61 0.71 4.65
N ALA A 115 -12.25 -0.29 5.27
CA ALA A 115 -13.47 -0.90 4.74
C ALA A 115 -14.60 0.12 4.59
N ASP A 116 -14.86 0.93 5.62
CA ASP A 116 -15.87 1.99 5.59
C ASP A 116 -15.64 2.99 4.45
N ARG A 117 -14.39 3.38 4.23
CA ARG A 117 -14.01 4.31 3.16
C ARG A 117 -14.13 3.69 1.77
N LEU A 118 -13.75 2.41 1.61
CA LEU A 118 -13.88 1.71 0.34
C LEU A 118 -15.34 1.43 -0.03
N ASP A 119 -16.21 1.18 0.96
CA ASP A 119 -17.66 1.01 0.75
C ASP A 119 -18.30 2.25 0.11
N GLU A 120 -17.84 3.46 0.46
CA GLU A 120 -18.35 4.72 -0.12
C GLU A 120 -18.17 4.80 -1.65
N ILE A 121 -17.14 4.14 -2.18
CA ILE A 121 -16.81 4.15 -3.61
C ILE A 121 -17.16 2.81 -4.29
N GLY A 122 -17.91 1.95 -3.60
CA GLY A 122 -18.37 0.65 -4.13
C GLY A 122 -17.29 -0.41 -4.25
N LEU A 123 -16.22 -0.34 -3.42
CA LEU A 123 -15.09 -1.25 -3.41
C LEU A 123 -14.94 -2.03 -2.08
N GLY A 124 -15.98 -2.14 -1.27
CA GLY A 124 -15.94 -2.84 0.02
C GLY A 124 -15.68 -4.35 -0.08
N ASP A 125 -15.70 -4.91 -1.28
CA ASP A 125 -15.35 -6.31 -1.55
C ASP A 125 -13.83 -6.55 -1.75
N LEU A 126 -13.00 -5.49 -1.76
CA LEU A 126 -11.55 -5.66 -1.88
C LEU A 126 -10.97 -6.32 -0.61
N PRO A 127 -10.04 -7.28 -0.77
CA PRO A 127 -9.27 -7.81 0.35
C PRO A 127 -8.48 -6.71 1.05
N ILE A 128 -8.57 -6.66 2.38
CA ILE A 128 -7.83 -5.71 3.22
C ILE A 128 -6.93 -6.50 4.17
N ILE A 129 -5.65 -6.15 4.17
CA ILE A 129 -4.63 -6.66 5.08
C ILE A 129 -4.14 -5.46 5.88
N ALA A 130 -4.64 -5.29 7.10
CA ALA A 130 -4.36 -4.14 7.98
C ALA A 130 -4.57 -4.52 9.45
N ASN A 131 -4.41 -3.56 10.36
CA ASN A 131 -4.59 -3.76 11.78
C ASN A 131 -6.08 -3.66 12.16
N GLU A 132 -6.43 -4.24 13.31
CA GLU A 132 -7.75 -4.14 13.92
C GLU A 132 -7.78 -3.08 15.03
N ILE A 133 -8.97 -2.70 15.49
CA ILE A 133 -9.16 -1.69 16.52
C ILE A 133 -10.15 -2.14 17.60
N ASP A 134 -9.81 -1.87 18.84
CA ASP A 134 -10.73 -1.95 19.97
C ASP A 134 -11.18 -0.54 20.36
N VAL A 135 -12.47 -0.26 20.19
CA VAL A 135 -13.06 1.04 20.48
C VAL A 135 -13.53 1.08 21.92
N SER A 136 -13.07 2.08 22.69
CA SER A 136 -13.54 2.31 24.05
C SER A 136 -13.69 3.80 24.37
N PRO A 137 -14.52 4.17 25.36
CA PRO A 137 -14.64 5.58 25.80
C PRO A 137 -13.34 6.16 26.34
N ALA A 138 -12.43 5.33 26.85
CA ALA A 138 -11.14 5.74 27.40
C ALA A 138 -10.08 6.00 26.33
N GLY A 139 -10.35 5.63 25.10
CA GLY A 139 -9.45 5.72 23.95
C GLY A 139 -9.51 4.44 23.13
N TRP A 140 -9.04 4.53 21.90
CA TRP A 140 -8.94 3.38 21.02
C TRP A 140 -7.62 2.64 21.28
N ALA A 141 -7.61 1.32 20.99
CA ALA A 141 -6.40 0.50 21.08
C ALA A 141 -6.27 -0.36 19.84
N ILE A 142 -5.07 -0.35 19.22
CA ILE A 142 -4.82 -1.13 18.02
C ILE A 142 -4.49 -2.58 18.40
N ARG A 143 -5.15 -3.53 17.76
CA ARG A 143 -4.73 -4.91 17.70
C ARG A 143 -3.90 -5.11 16.46
N PHE A 144 -2.58 -5.05 16.65
CA PHE A 144 -1.66 -5.21 15.54
C PHE A 144 -1.73 -6.62 14.97
N ARG A 145 -1.74 -6.69 13.64
CA ARG A 145 -1.74 -7.93 12.89
C ARG A 145 -0.42 -8.71 13.06
N ASP A 146 0.68 -7.99 12.95
CA ASP A 146 2.03 -8.56 12.94
C ASP A 146 2.86 -8.02 14.11
N ALA A 147 3.93 -8.74 14.46
CA ALA A 147 4.89 -8.28 15.47
C ALA A 147 5.92 -7.27 14.91
N ASP A 148 5.87 -7.00 13.62
CA ASP A 148 6.73 -6.03 12.93
C ASP A 148 6.58 -4.62 13.51
N GLY A 149 7.67 -3.85 13.48
CA GLY A 149 7.71 -2.47 13.98
C GLY A 149 6.81 -1.49 13.23
N ASN A 150 6.36 -1.85 12.02
CA ASN A 150 5.39 -1.08 11.22
C ASN A 150 3.94 -1.51 11.47
N GLY A 151 3.68 -2.54 12.30
CA GLY A 151 2.34 -3.05 12.61
C GLY A 151 1.76 -3.99 11.57
N THR A 152 2.09 -3.83 10.30
CA THR A 152 1.77 -4.73 9.18
C THR A 152 3.03 -4.95 8.35
N ASP A 153 3.46 -6.20 8.26
CA ASP A 153 4.64 -6.57 7.45
C ASP A 153 4.25 -6.66 5.96
N LYS A 154 4.22 -5.48 5.31
CA LYS A 154 3.88 -5.35 3.89
C LYS A 154 4.88 -6.08 2.99
N ALA A 155 6.17 -6.11 3.38
CA ALA A 155 7.21 -6.80 2.61
C ALA A 155 7.01 -8.31 2.62
N ALA A 156 6.69 -8.91 3.76
CA ALA A 156 6.40 -10.34 3.84
C ALA A 156 5.20 -10.74 2.96
N ILE A 157 4.18 -9.87 2.85
CA ILE A 157 3.01 -10.10 1.98
C ILE A 157 3.43 -10.13 0.50
N VAL A 158 4.22 -9.14 0.06
CA VAL A 158 4.74 -9.07 -1.31
C VAL A 158 5.63 -10.28 -1.60
N CYS A 159 6.57 -10.60 -0.70
CA CYS A 159 7.46 -11.76 -0.84
C CYS A 159 6.69 -13.08 -0.93
N ALA A 160 5.61 -13.26 -0.16
CA ALA A 160 4.78 -14.46 -0.21
C ALA A 160 4.09 -14.64 -1.58
N ALA A 161 3.60 -13.54 -2.17
CA ALA A 161 3.04 -13.56 -3.52
C ALA A 161 4.09 -13.95 -4.57
N LYS A 162 5.28 -13.36 -4.49
CA LYS A 162 6.40 -13.70 -5.39
C LYS A 162 6.84 -15.16 -5.24
N ALA A 163 6.90 -15.67 -4.02
CA ALA A 163 7.25 -17.07 -3.76
C ALA A 163 6.24 -18.06 -4.37
N SER A 164 4.99 -17.64 -4.59
CA SER A 164 3.97 -18.43 -5.30
C SER A 164 4.04 -18.30 -6.84
N GLY A 165 5.03 -17.59 -7.38
CA GLY A 165 5.20 -17.36 -8.81
C GLY A 165 4.37 -16.21 -9.37
N THR A 166 3.78 -15.38 -8.50
CA THR A 166 3.01 -14.20 -8.88
C THR A 166 3.93 -12.98 -9.03
N ARG A 167 3.80 -12.22 -10.09
CA ARG A 167 4.45 -10.91 -10.24
C ARG A 167 3.70 -9.85 -9.47
N THR A 168 4.41 -8.91 -8.90
CA THR A 168 3.84 -7.96 -7.95
C THR A 168 4.01 -6.51 -8.38
N MET A 169 2.92 -5.74 -8.27
CA MET A 169 2.93 -4.28 -8.33
C MET A 169 2.62 -3.75 -6.91
N PHE A 170 3.43 -2.83 -6.43
CA PHE A 170 3.23 -2.18 -5.15
C PHE A 170 3.05 -0.67 -5.31
N PHE A 171 2.02 -0.12 -4.68
CA PHE A 171 1.70 1.31 -4.66
C PHE A 171 1.78 1.82 -3.23
N GLY A 172 2.54 2.90 -3.00
CA GLY A 172 2.72 3.45 -1.65
C GLY A 172 3.22 4.89 -1.68
N ASP A 173 3.34 5.50 -0.49
CA ASP A 173 3.74 6.89 -0.32
C ASP A 173 4.77 7.10 0.81
N GLY A 174 4.78 6.27 1.84
CA GLY A 174 5.39 6.52 3.13
C GLY A 174 6.46 5.52 3.58
N ARG A 175 6.85 5.64 4.86
CA ARG A 175 7.92 4.84 5.48
C ARG A 175 7.56 3.37 5.62
N SER A 176 6.28 3.06 5.90
CA SER A 176 5.80 1.70 6.05
C SER A 176 5.94 0.88 4.76
N ASP A 177 6.13 1.57 3.62
CA ASP A 177 6.19 0.98 2.28
C ASP A 177 7.59 0.64 1.81
N TYR A 178 8.63 1.19 2.45
CA TYR A 178 10.02 1.11 1.96
C TYR A 178 10.46 -0.33 1.64
N ALA A 179 10.23 -1.24 2.56
CA ALA A 179 10.63 -2.63 2.38
C ALA A 179 9.80 -3.34 1.29
N ALA A 180 8.48 -3.14 1.27
CA ALA A 180 7.60 -3.73 0.26
C ALA A 180 7.89 -3.20 -1.15
N ALA A 181 8.19 -1.90 -1.26
CA ALA A 181 8.54 -1.24 -2.51
C ALA A 181 9.84 -1.80 -3.13
N ILE A 182 10.83 -2.15 -2.31
CA ILE A 182 12.08 -2.78 -2.75
C ILE A 182 11.83 -4.22 -3.24
N GLU A 183 10.94 -4.94 -2.57
CA GLU A 183 10.65 -6.35 -2.88
C GLU A 183 9.76 -6.52 -4.11
N ALA A 184 8.93 -5.54 -4.46
CA ALA A 184 7.99 -5.63 -5.57
C ALA A 184 8.69 -5.66 -6.95
N ASP A 185 8.12 -6.38 -7.92
CA ASP A 185 8.62 -6.41 -9.29
C ASP A 185 8.41 -5.07 -10.02
N ARG A 186 7.36 -4.33 -9.64
CA ARG A 186 7.07 -2.96 -10.05
C ARG A 186 6.65 -2.13 -8.85
N CYS A 187 7.30 -0.99 -8.66
CA CYS A 187 6.97 -0.04 -7.60
C CYS A 187 6.42 1.25 -8.19
N PHE A 188 5.35 1.75 -7.59
CA PHE A 188 4.72 3.03 -7.86
C PHE A 188 4.75 3.86 -6.58
N ALA A 189 5.44 4.99 -6.62
CA ALA A 189 5.56 5.89 -5.48
C ALA A 189 4.72 7.15 -5.70
N LYS A 190 3.91 7.52 -4.70
CA LYS A 190 3.14 8.76 -4.75
C LYS A 190 4.07 9.96 -4.87
N SER A 191 3.83 10.83 -5.86
CA SER A 191 4.70 11.94 -6.23
C SER A 191 4.87 12.94 -5.09
N GLY A 192 6.11 13.36 -4.82
CA GLY A 192 6.46 14.36 -3.81
C GLY A 192 6.52 13.83 -2.37
N LEU A 193 6.16 12.55 -2.12
CA LEU A 193 6.10 11.98 -0.78
C LEU A 193 7.38 11.21 -0.37
N ALA A 194 7.37 10.63 0.82
CA ALA A 194 8.56 10.07 1.44
C ALA A 194 9.12 8.86 0.70
N LEU A 195 8.25 7.98 0.18
CA LEU A 195 8.67 6.80 -0.57
C LEU A 195 9.41 7.18 -1.85
N GLU A 196 8.92 8.16 -2.60
CA GLU A 196 9.58 8.62 -3.82
C GLU A 196 11.01 9.09 -3.55
N ARG A 197 11.21 9.91 -2.51
CA ARG A 197 12.54 10.38 -2.11
C ARG A 197 13.45 9.23 -1.70
N TYR A 198 12.92 8.33 -0.87
CA TYR A 198 13.66 7.17 -0.37
C TYR A 198 14.17 6.26 -1.50
N LEU A 199 13.33 5.95 -2.49
CA LEU A 199 13.71 5.09 -3.62
C LEU A 199 14.69 5.79 -4.55
N ARG A 200 14.49 7.09 -4.81
CA ARG A 200 15.41 7.90 -5.62
C ARG A 200 16.81 7.96 -5.02
N ASP A 201 16.92 8.22 -3.72
CA ASP A 201 18.20 8.32 -3.02
C ASP A 201 18.99 7.00 -3.02
N ARG A 202 18.30 5.87 -3.17
CA ARG A 202 18.89 4.52 -3.22
C ARG A 202 19.05 3.95 -4.63
N GLY A 203 18.63 4.68 -5.64
CA GLY A 203 18.68 4.19 -7.02
C GLY A 203 17.78 2.98 -7.29
N VAL A 204 16.73 2.77 -6.47
CA VAL A 204 15.75 1.71 -6.69
C VAL A 204 14.78 2.15 -7.78
N PRO A 205 14.53 1.35 -8.82
CA PRO A 205 13.61 1.69 -9.90
C PRO A 205 12.16 1.82 -9.40
N PHE A 206 11.48 2.88 -9.81
CA PHE A 206 10.07 3.11 -9.53
C PHE A 206 9.43 3.99 -10.60
N ALA A 207 8.11 4.03 -10.66
CA ALA A 207 7.33 5.01 -11.39
C ALA A 207 6.64 5.96 -10.39
N ALA A 208 6.80 7.27 -10.58
CA ALA A 208 6.06 8.25 -9.79
C ALA A 208 4.65 8.41 -10.37
N PHE A 209 3.64 8.62 -9.49
CA PHE A 209 2.26 8.88 -9.90
C PHE A 209 1.59 9.88 -8.97
N ALA A 210 0.73 10.73 -9.50
CA ALA A 210 -0.09 11.65 -8.71
C ALA A 210 -1.51 11.09 -8.50
N SER A 211 -2.06 10.34 -9.47
CA SER A 211 -3.36 9.70 -9.37
C SER A 211 -3.36 8.34 -10.07
N PHE A 212 -4.28 7.45 -9.67
CA PHE A 212 -4.41 6.12 -10.28
C PHE A 212 -4.86 6.18 -11.75
N GLY A 213 -5.43 7.31 -12.19
CA GLY A 213 -5.78 7.52 -13.58
C GLY A 213 -4.60 7.64 -14.54
N GLU A 214 -3.39 7.85 -14.02
CA GLU A 214 -2.15 7.92 -14.81
C GLU A 214 -1.55 6.53 -15.12
N ILE A 215 -2.05 5.48 -14.46
CA ILE A 215 -1.47 4.13 -14.55
C ILE A 215 -1.96 3.42 -15.81
N ASP A 216 -1.06 3.24 -16.75
CA ASP A 216 -1.28 2.42 -17.94
C ASP A 216 -0.85 0.96 -17.68
N LEU A 217 -1.82 0.11 -17.33
CA LEU A 217 -1.57 -1.29 -17.02
C LEU A 217 -1.08 -2.09 -18.22
N ASP A 218 -1.41 -1.71 -19.47
CA ASP A 218 -0.90 -2.37 -20.67
C ASP A 218 0.61 -2.21 -20.74
N ARG A 219 1.06 -0.97 -20.65
CA ARG A 219 2.49 -0.65 -20.67
C ARG A 219 3.24 -1.31 -19.53
N VAL A 220 2.67 -1.31 -18.31
CA VAL A 220 3.32 -1.86 -17.10
C VAL A 220 3.54 -3.37 -17.22
N THR A 221 2.58 -4.10 -17.80
CA THR A 221 2.67 -5.56 -17.97
C THR A 221 3.53 -5.95 -19.17
N ASP A 222 3.41 -5.26 -20.30
CA ASP A 222 4.09 -5.60 -21.56
C ASP A 222 5.59 -5.26 -21.53
N ASP A 223 5.99 -4.11 -21.01
CA ASP A 223 7.41 -3.72 -20.89
C ASP A 223 8.22 -4.71 -20.03
N TYR A 224 7.59 -5.38 -19.07
CA TYR A 224 8.26 -6.39 -18.26
C TYR A 224 8.56 -7.66 -19.06
N GLU A 225 7.67 -8.08 -19.92
CA GLU A 225 7.85 -9.25 -20.77
C GLU A 225 8.96 -9.04 -21.79
N ALA A 226 9.05 -7.85 -22.36
CA ALA A 226 10.10 -7.49 -23.30
C ALA A 226 11.50 -7.49 -22.67
N VAL A 227 11.63 -7.18 -21.39
CA VAL A 227 12.91 -7.18 -20.65
C VAL A 227 13.31 -8.60 -20.21
N THR A 228 12.35 -9.41 -19.75
CA THR A 228 12.62 -10.78 -19.28
C THR A 228 12.79 -11.80 -20.40
N SER A 229 12.23 -11.55 -21.58
CA SER A 229 12.43 -12.40 -22.77
C SER A 229 13.80 -12.21 -23.44
N ARG A 230 14.57 -11.19 -23.07
CA ARG A 230 15.96 -10.99 -23.48
C ARG A 230 16.93 -11.64 -22.48
N THR A 231 16.82 -12.94 -22.27
CA THR A 231 17.91 -13.71 -21.62
C THR A 231 19.12 -13.66 -22.55
N PRO A 232 20.33 -13.30 -22.09
CA PRO A 232 21.51 -13.35 -22.95
C PRO A 232 21.77 -14.81 -23.33
N ASP A 233 21.89 -15.05 -24.62
CA ASP A 233 22.42 -16.31 -25.15
C ASP A 233 23.68 -16.67 -24.37
N ALA A 234 23.69 -17.87 -23.81
CA ALA A 234 24.87 -18.43 -23.20
C ALA A 234 26.01 -18.40 -24.25
N ALA A 235 27.03 -17.59 -23.98
CA ALA A 235 28.21 -17.53 -24.79
C ALA A 235 28.76 -18.95 -24.91
N THR A 236 28.59 -19.56 -26.07
CA THR A 236 29.34 -20.72 -26.48
C THR A 236 30.79 -20.30 -26.67
N GLY A 237 31.59 -20.50 -25.61
CA GLY A 237 33.02 -20.42 -25.68
C GLY A 237 33.57 -21.63 -26.38
N SER A 238 34.24 -21.38 -27.50
CA SER A 238 35.17 -22.32 -28.12
C SER A 238 36.49 -22.35 -27.39
#